data_19c51f8bbbd3cfa951a15d83e13b5926
#
_entry.id   19c51f8bbbd3cfa951a15d83e13b5926
#
_cell.length_a   1.000
_cell.length_b   1.000
_cell.length_c   1.000
_cell.angle_alpha   90.00
_cell.angle_beta   90.00
_cell.angle_gamma   90.00
#
_symmetry.space_group_name_H-M   'P 1'
#
loop_
_entity.id
_entity.type
_entity.pdbx_description
1 polymer ?
#
loop_
_entity_poly.entity_id
_entity_poly.type
_entity_poly.pdbx_seq_one_letter_code
_entity_poly.pdbx_strand_id
1 'polypeptide(L)'
;MNRLYSLQSQPIATPQAYDPLTGEWNHSLVGDFLWTNSNFCEAIGDVMTPATWSMWAIYMEAVPFEIPGYPLIGVIGGRPYINMSLLLSFGRALGIDGRTMRKRSEDLWGRIPDSVDVPTIPLSRGQLLRLMLPTLLRVRKALRVSKGEIRAFIATCPRWCDTMRERIRQVHSGAELVELWRRELRPTFGRAWRMGRAALESNLLGRLRRDLVDLAGTADANALLSNLSGSEQLASLDPLVGLSKVARGEMSREAYLQQYGHRGAHEMELSIPRPAEDPTWLDWQVAAVKRSPVDAEKLLEKQRVAFDAAWKRFEAQHSRQVRSVRLRLERVAASARLREAARSEAARVIWVIREFALRVGDLAGLGEDVFFLTLDEMLDVLSGDDAAQACIPARRETHSRYSALPPYPAIIRGRFDPFAWAADPRRRSDLYDAHASGTTAPAPPACGVETITGFAGAAGSVEGLVRRLDRPR
;
A
#
# COMPACT_ATOMS: atom_id res chain seq x y z
N MET A 1 -18.80 7.36 -9.90
CA MET A 1 -18.24 8.48 -9.13
C MET A 1 -19.25 9.22 -8.28
N ASN A 2 -20.45 9.53 -8.76
CA ASN A 2 -21.48 10.22 -7.95
C ASN A 2 -21.90 9.52 -6.65
N ARG A 3 -21.66 8.23 -6.45
CA ARG A 3 -22.00 7.52 -5.20
C ARG A 3 -20.96 7.66 -4.08
N LEU A 4 -19.70 7.99 -4.39
CA LEU A 4 -18.67 8.25 -3.37
C LEU A 4 -18.77 9.67 -2.80
N TYR A 5 -19.39 10.60 -3.52
CA TYR A 5 -19.43 12.02 -3.17
C TYR A 5 -20.84 12.59 -3.00
N SER A 6 -21.91 11.80 -3.20
CA SER A 6 -23.27 12.26 -2.93
C SER A 6 -23.61 12.22 -1.43
N LEU A 7 -22.85 12.94 -0.62
CA LEU A 7 -23.23 13.32 0.74
C LEU A 7 -24.15 14.56 0.70
N GLN A 8 -25.14 14.55 -0.19
CA GLN A 8 -26.20 15.55 -0.17
C GLN A 8 -27.31 15.09 0.76
N SER A 9 -27.13 15.35 2.05
CA SER A 9 -28.27 15.60 2.94
C SER A 9 -27.81 15.92 4.35
N GLN A 10 -27.07 17.02 4.55
CA GLN A 10 -27.15 17.79 5.80
C GLN A 10 -26.65 19.24 5.59
N PRO A 11 -27.35 20.25 6.11
CA PRO A 11 -27.12 21.67 5.80
C PRO A 11 -26.05 22.31 6.72
N ILE A 12 -24.99 21.61 7.02
CA ILE A 12 -23.80 22.22 7.64
C ILE A 12 -22.75 22.20 6.56
N ALA A 13 -22.22 23.38 6.20
CA ALA A 13 -21.12 23.54 5.25
C ALA A 13 -19.87 22.81 5.76
N THR A 14 -19.86 21.48 5.62
CA THR A 14 -18.64 20.70 5.75
C THR A 14 -17.77 21.05 4.55
N PRO A 15 -16.51 21.45 4.77
CA PRO A 15 -15.57 21.68 3.68
C PRO A 15 -15.55 20.42 2.79
N GLN A 16 -15.66 20.59 1.48
CA GLN A 16 -15.48 19.48 0.57
C GLN A 16 -14.09 18.93 0.77
N ALA A 17 -13.97 17.63 0.98
CA ALA A 17 -12.66 16.99 1.11
C ALA A 17 -11.86 17.02 -0.21
N TYR A 18 -12.56 17.11 -1.34
CA TYR A 18 -12.01 17.12 -2.69
C TYR A 18 -12.62 18.24 -3.53
N ASP A 19 -11.76 19.02 -4.15
CA ASP A 19 -12.13 20.00 -5.16
C ASP A 19 -11.78 19.44 -6.56
N PRO A 20 -12.77 19.11 -7.40
CA PRO A 20 -12.52 18.54 -8.72
C PRO A 20 -11.85 19.52 -9.69
N LEU A 21 -11.96 20.82 -9.47
CA LEU A 21 -11.34 21.83 -10.35
C LEU A 21 -9.83 21.91 -10.13
N THR A 22 -9.43 22.04 -8.90
CA THR A 22 -8.02 22.22 -8.51
C THR A 22 -7.32 20.90 -8.16
N GLY A 23 -8.06 19.83 -7.91
CA GLY A 23 -7.51 18.57 -7.40
C GLY A 23 -7.04 18.63 -5.95
N GLU A 24 -7.35 19.68 -5.22
CA GLU A 24 -7.06 19.73 -3.78
C GLU A 24 -7.89 18.69 -3.03
N TRP A 25 -7.22 17.95 -2.13
CA TRP A 25 -7.85 16.84 -1.44
C TRP A 25 -7.38 16.73 0.00
N ASN A 26 -8.30 16.89 0.94
CA ASN A 26 -7.95 16.81 2.36
C ASN A 26 -9.11 16.27 3.22
N HIS A 27 -9.12 14.97 3.44
CA HIS A 27 -10.12 14.33 4.31
C HIS A 27 -9.93 14.64 5.80
N SER A 28 -8.83 15.24 6.21
CA SER A 28 -8.69 15.68 7.61
C SER A 28 -9.66 16.81 7.98
N LEU A 29 -10.26 17.47 6.96
CA LEU A 29 -11.21 18.56 7.15
C LEU A 29 -12.62 18.11 7.44
N VAL A 30 -12.97 16.82 7.18
CA VAL A 30 -14.36 16.33 7.29
C VAL A 30 -14.76 15.94 8.71
N GLY A 31 -13.82 15.81 9.62
CA GLY A 31 -14.11 15.49 11.01
C GLY A 31 -12.84 15.30 11.85
N ASP A 32 -13.04 15.24 13.17
CA ASP A 32 -11.94 14.91 14.09
C ASP A 32 -11.72 13.38 14.09
N PHE A 33 -10.80 12.92 13.24
CA PHE A 33 -10.44 11.51 13.12
C PHE A 33 -8.94 11.32 13.32
N LEU A 34 -8.58 10.10 13.66
CA LEU A 34 -7.20 9.63 13.65
C LEU A 34 -6.93 8.89 12.33
N TRP A 35 -5.95 9.36 11.59
CA TRP A 35 -5.50 8.83 10.32
C TRP A 35 -4.11 8.22 10.43
N THR A 36 -3.84 7.14 9.70
CA THR A 36 -2.49 6.58 9.57
C THR A 36 -2.19 6.18 8.12
N ASN A 37 -0.95 6.39 7.68
CA ASN A 37 -0.47 5.94 6.38
C ASN A 37 0.59 4.83 6.49
N SER A 38 0.86 4.30 7.67
CA SER A 38 1.98 3.37 7.93
C SER A 38 2.06 2.19 6.96
N ASN A 39 0.93 1.70 6.43
CA ASN A 39 0.92 0.64 5.41
C ASN A 39 0.91 1.17 3.98
N PHE A 40 0.43 2.39 3.77
CA PHE A 40 0.38 2.97 2.44
C PHE A 40 1.70 3.57 2.01
N CYS A 41 2.48 4.14 2.94
CA CYS A 41 3.75 4.77 2.61
C CYS A 41 4.77 3.81 1.98
N GLU A 42 4.65 2.51 2.24
CA GLU A 42 5.48 1.49 1.57
C GLU A 42 5.07 1.23 0.11
N ALA A 43 3.79 1.38 -0.20
CA ALA A 43 3.23 1.09 -1.53
C ALA A 43 2.96 2.35 -2.35
N ILE A 44 2.52 3.43 -1.66
CA ILE A 44 2.17 4.72 -2.24
C ILE A 44 2.68 5.80 -1.29
N GLY A 45 3.99 6.06 -1.32
CA GLY A 45 4.62 7.11 -0.50
C GLY A 45 4.45 8.51 -1.08
N ASP A 46 4.18 8.60 -2.37
CA ASP A 46 4.10 9.86 -3.11
C ASP A 46 2.68 10.44 -3.17
N VAL A 47 2.60 11.67 -3.67
CA VAL A 47 1.34 12.31 -4.01
C VAL A 47 0.75 11.60 -5.22
N MET A 48 -0.47 11.09 -5.08
CA MET A 48 -1.18 10.43 -6.18
C MET A 48 -1.71 11.44 -7.19
N THR A 49 -1.64 11.05 -8.47
CA THR A 49 -2.39 11.75 -9.53
C THR A 49 -3.90 11.42 -9.46
N PRO A 50 -4.78 12.24 -10.04
CA PRO A 50 -6.21 11.94 -10.17
C PRO A 50 -6.49 10.58 -10.82
N ALA A 51 -5.71 10.19 -11.83
CA ALA A 51 -5.80 8.87 -12.46
C ALA A 51 -5.55 7.74 -11.44
N THR A 52 -4.48 7.86 -10.66
CA THR A 52 -4.12 6.86 -9.65
C THR A 52 -5.17 6.78 -8.56
N TRP A 53 -5.64 7.92 -8.06
CA TRP A 53 -6.69 7.87 -7.05
C TRP A 53 -7.97 7.22 -7.57
N SER A 54 -8.43 7.57 -8.77
CA SER A 54 -9.64 6.98 -9.34
C SER A 54 -9.49 5.48 -9.61
N MET A 55 -8.29 5.01 -9.94
CA MET A 55 -7.95 3.59 -9.96
C MET A 55 -8.14 2.95 -8.56
N TRP A 56 -7.65 3.62 -7.51
CA TRP A 56 -7.84 3.15 -6.13
C TRP A 56 -9.31 3.17 -5.69
N ALA A 57 -10.13 4.08 -6.21
CA ALA A 57 -11.57 4.08 -5.96
C ALA A 57 -12.24 2.79 -6.46
N ILE A 58 -11.83 2.27 -7.61
CA ILE A 58 -12.30 0.96 -8.11
C ILE A 58 -11.90 -0.18 -7.16
N TYR A 59 -10.69 -0.13 -6.60
CA TYR A 59 -10.29 -1.07 -5.54
C TYR A 59 -11.20 -0.97 -4.31
N MET A 60 -11.55 0.24 -3.88
CA MET A 60 -12.39 0.47 -2.72
C MET A 60 -13.82 -0.04 -2.93
N GLU A 61 -14.37 -0.01 -4.16
CA GLU A 61 -15.65 -0.64 -4.48
C GLU A 61 -15.66 -2.16 -4.16
N ALA A 62 -14.52 -2.80 -4.30
CA ALA A 62 -14.35 -4.22 -3.95
C ALA A 62 -14.18 -4.44 -2.43
N VAL A 63 -13.98 -3.35 -1.65
CA VAL A 63 -13.87 -3.36 -0.19
C VAL A 63 -15.13 -2.73 0.39
N PRO A 64 -16.18 -3.47 0.65
CA PRO A 64 -17.47 -2.91 1.04
C PRO A 64 -17.51 -2.43 2.52
N PHE A 65 -16.48 -1.72 2.98
CA PHE A 65 -16.43 -1.04 4.28
C PHE A 65 -16.72 0.44 4.12
N GLU A 66 -17.85 0.75 3.53
CA GLU A 66 -18.25 2.13 3.37
C GLU A 66 -19.37 2.46 4.37
N ILE A 67 -19.08 3.40 5.25
CA ILE A 67 -20.11 4.04 6.09
C ILE A 67 -20.28 5.45 5.53
N PRO A 68 -21.49 5.84 5.12
CA PRO A 68 -21.74 7.19 4.64
C PRO A 68 -21.23 8.24 5.63
N GLY A 69 -20.41 9.19 5.14
CA GLY A 69 -19.79 10.22 5.96
C GLY A 69 -18.51 9.82 6.70
N TYR A 70 -18.10 8.55 6.65
CA TYR A 70 -16.93 8.06 7.38
C TYR A 70 -16.05 7.21 6.45
N PRO A 71 -15.24 7.82 5.59
CA PRO A 71 -14.40 7.08 4.67
C PRO A 71 -13.39 6.22 5.43
N LEU A 72 -13.23 4.96 5.03
CA LEU A 72 -12.19 4.07 5.56
C LEU A 72 -10.80 4.52 5.10
N ILE A 73 -10.70 4.88 3.82
CA ILE A 73 -9.48 5.46 3.24
C ILE A 73 -9.79 6.90 2.86
N GLY A 74 -8.98 7.82 3.37
CA GLY A 74 -9.00 9.22 3.01
C GLY A 74 -7.76 9.62 2.24
N VAL A 75 -7.80 10.78 1.61
CA VAL A 75 -6.66 11.42 0.98
C VAL A 75 -6.38 12.72 1.71
N ILE A 76 -5.14 12.93 2.10
CA ILE A 76 -4.67 14.15 2.76
C ILE A 76 -3.50 14.69 1.94
N GLY A 77 -3.70 15.85 1.29
CA GLY A 77 -2.70 16.44 0.42
C GLY A 77 -2.18 15.46 -0.65
N GLY A 78 -3.09 14.73 -1.30
CA GLY A 78 -2.77 13.76 -2.35
C GLY A 78 -2.22 12.42 -1.87
N ARG A 79 -2.01 12.20 -0.56
CA ARG A 79 -1.49 10.93 0.00
C ARG A 79 -2.59 10.13 0.70
N PRO A 80 -2.64 8.79 0.56
CA PRO A 80 -3.68 7.97 1.15
C PRO A 80 -3.43 7.72 2.64
N TYR A 81 -4.52 7.74 3.42
CA TYR A 81 -4.54 7.48 4.86
C TYR A 81 -5.71 6.57 5.22
N ILE A 82 -5.54 5.74 6.25
CA ILE A 82 -6.61 4.93 6.83
C ILE A 82 -7.22 5.62 8.04
N ASN A 83 -8.54 5.61 8.12
CA ASN A 83 -9.30 6.12 9.25
C ASN A 83 -9.29 5.12 10.41
N MET A 84 -8.37 5.33 11.35
CA MET A 84 -8.26 4.48 12.55
C MET A 84 -9.44 4.67 13.51
N SER A 85 -10.02 5.86 13.55
CA SER A 85 -11.24 6.11 14.34
C SER A 85 -12.37 5.20 13.94
N LEU A 86 -12.55 4.97 12.62
CA LEU A 86 -13.54 4.03 12.09
C LEU A 86 -13.24 2.59 12.53
N LEU A 87 -12.00 2.13 12.34
CA LEU A 87 -11.60 0.76 12.69
C LEU A 87 -11.72 0.47 14.18
N LEU A 88 -11.28 1.40 15.04
CA LEU A 88 -11.36 1.23 16.49
C LEU A 88 -12.82 1.31 16.99
N SER A 89 -13.66 2.15 16.37
CA SER A 89 -15.09 2.18 16.68
C SER A 89 -15.79 0.85 16.37
N PHE A 90 -15.38 0.17 15.31
CA PHE A 90 -15.87 -1.18 15.01
C PHE A 90 -15.46 -2.20 16.07
N GLY A 91 -14.20 -2.21 16.47
CA GLY A 91 -13.73 -3.09 17.52
C GLY A 91 -14.53 -2.90 18.81
N ARG A 92 -14.76 -1.64 19.18
CA ARG A 92 -15.57 -1.28 20.34
C ARG A 92 -17.03 -1.72 20.21
N ALA A 93 -17.64 -1.59 19.03
CA ALA A 93 -18.99 -2.08 18.78
C ALA A 93 -19.10 -3.61 18.94
N LEU A 94 -18.04 -4.35 18.63
CA LEU A 94 -17.92 -5.79 18.85
C LEU A 94 -17.58 -6.17 20.31
N GLY A 95 -17.46 -5.19 21.21
CA GLY A 95 -17.11 -5.43 22.61
C GLY A 95 -15.63 -5.67 22.87
N ILE A 96 -14.75 -5.34 21.90
CA ILE A 96 -13.30 -5.42 22.07
C ILE A 96 -12.84 -4.11 22.73
N ASP A 97 -12.09 -4.22 23.82
CA ASP A 97 -11.56 -3.04 24.51
C ASP A 97 -10.51 -2.30 23.65
N GLY A 98 -10.36 -0.99 23.89
CA GLY A 98 -9.52 -0.13 23.08
C GLY A 98 -8.03 -0.51 23.09
N ARG A 99 -7.50 -0.98 24.22
CA ARG A 99 -6.09 -1.43 24.33
C ARG A 99 -5.85 -2.68 23.49
N THR A 100 -6.75 -3.64 23.58
CA THR A 100 -6.70 -4.87 22.80
C THR A 100 -6.80 -4.56 21.30
N MET A 101 -7.68 -3.63 20.91
CA MET A 101 -7.78 -3.22 19.50
C MET A 101 -6.52 -2.50 19.02
N ARG A 102 -5.96 -1.56 19.79
CA ARG A 102 -4.69 -0.90 19.46
C ARG A 102 -3.60 -1.93 19.25
N LYS A 103 -3.39 -2.84 20.21
CA LYS A 103 -2.38 -3.90 20.11
C LYS A 103 -2.59 -4.84 18.93
N ARG A 104 -3.82 -5.17 18.55
CA ARG A 104 -4.14 -5.98 17.38
C ARG A 104 -3.93 -5.23 16.06
N SER A 105 -4.06 -3.91 16.08
CA SER A 105 -3.87 -3.08 14.89
C SER A 105 -2.41 -2.69 14.65
N GLU A 106 -1.54 -2.77 15.67
CA GLU A 106 -0.11 -2.41 15.57
C GLU A 106 0.62 -3.13 14.43
N ASP A 107 0.36 -4.43 14.26
CA ASP A 107 1.00 -5.24 13.20
C ASP A 107 0.59 -4.82 11.78
N LEU A 108 -0.55 -4.14 11.62
CA LEU A 108 -1.11 -3.74 10.32
C LEU A 108 -0.98 -2.25 10.05
N TRP A 109 -1.09 -1.42 11.07
CA TRP A 109 -1.27 0.02 10.93
C TRP A 109 -0.23 0.86 11.67
N GLY A 110 0.76 0.21 12.26
CA GLY A 110 1.76 0.85 13.10
C GLY A 110 1.25 1.13 14.53
N ARG A 111 2.20 1.42 15.42
CA ARG A 111 1.92 1.70 16.82
C ARG A 111 1.33 3.09 17.00
N ILE A 112 0.12 3.17 17.53
CA ILE A 112 -0.47 4.43 17.97
C ILE A 112 0.03 4.71 19.39
N PRO A 113 0.72 5.84 19.65
CA PRO A 113 1.16 6.19 20.99
C PRO A 113 0.00 6.23 22.00
N ASP A 114 0.23 5.74 23.22
CA ASP A 114 -0.81 5.69 24.25
C ASP A 114 -1.30 7.10 24.67
N SER A 115 -0.47 8.13 24.46
CA SER A 115 -0.80 9.52 24.71
C SER A 115 -1.80 10.11 23.70
N VAL A 116 -2.01 9.46 22.56
CA VAL A 116 -2.93 9.92 21.52
C VAL A 116 -4.32 9.40 21.81
N ASP A 117 -5.25 10.29 22.07
CA ASP A 117 -6.66 9.93 22.15
C ASP A 117 -7.21 9.63 20.77
N VAL A 118 -8.01 8.56 20.64
CA VAL A 118 -8.61 8.17 19.36
C VAL A 118 -10.09 8.53 19.39
N PRO A 119 -10.50 9.53 18.59
CA PRO A 119 -11.89 9.90 18.47
C PRO A 119 -12.72 8.70 18.03
N THR A 120 -13.89 8.54 18.62
CA THR A 120 -14.84 7.51 18.22
C THR A 120 -15.92 8.10 17.33
N ILE A 121 -16.37 7.32 16.35
CA ILE A 121 -17.46 7.71 15.48
C ILE A 121 -18.75 7.78 16.29
N PRO A 122 -19.58 8.82 16.11
CA PRO A 122 -20.81 9.02 16.87
C PRO A 122 -21.96 8.13 16.36
N LEU A 123 -21.69 6.82 16.23
CA LEU A 123 -22.69 5.82 15.87
C LEU A 123 -22.90 4.86 17.04
N SER A 124 -24.16 4.54 17.30
CA SER A 124 -24.51 3.54 18.31
C SER A 124 -23.97 2.15 17.90
N ARG A 125 -23.75 1.31 18.90
CA ARG A 125 -23.31 -0.08 18.68
C ARG A 125 -24.24 -0.84 17.72
N GLY A 126 -25.57 -0.65 17.86
CA GLY A 126 -26.55 -1.29 17.00
C GLY A 126 -26.47 -0.80 15.55
N GLN A 127 -26.29 0.51 15.33
CA GLN A 127 -26.10 1.08 13.99
C GLN A 127 -24.84 0.54 13.32
N LEU A 128 -23.69 0.52 14.02
CA LEU A 128 -22.45 -0.05 13.51
C LEU A 128 -22.62 -1.52 13.12
N LEU A 129 -23.19 -2.34 13.98
CA LEU A 129 -23.43 -3.75 13.70
C LEU A 129 -24.37 -3.97 12.52
N ARG A 130 -25.46 -3.18 12.41
CA ARG A 130 -26.41 -3.26 11.29
C ARG A 130 -25.75 -2.92 9.95
N LEU A 131 -24.86 -1.94 9.92
CA LEU A 131 -24.14 -1.54 8.70
C LEU A 131 -23.06 -2.54 8.32
N MET A 132 -22.40 -3.14 9.32
CA MET A 132 -21.25 -4.03 9.09
C MET A 132 -21.64 -5.47 8.74
N LEU A 133 -22.68 -6.02 9.32
CA LEU A 133 -22.99 -7.45 9.19
C LEU A 133 -23.18 -7.89 7.72
N PRO A 134 -23.98 -7.18 6.89
CA PRO A 134 -24.13 -7.52 5.48
C PRO A 134 -22.80 -7.44 4.72
N THR A 135 -21.99 -6.46 5.06
CA THR A 135 -20.66 -6.23 4.50
C THR A 135 -19.69 -7.37 4.83
N LEU A 136 -19.61 -7.76 6.10
CA LEU A 136 -18.78 -8.87 6.54
C LEU A 136 -19.16 -10.18 5.84
N LEU A 137 -20.45 -10.45 5.68
CA LEU A 137 -20.93 -11.65 4.98
C LEU A 137 -20.53 -11.63 3.50
N ARG A 138 -20.70 -10.50 2.81
CA ARG A 138 -20.26 -10.31 1.40
C ARG A 138 -18.76 -10.50 1.24
N VAL A 139 -17.95 -9.85 2.11
CA VAL A 139 -16.49 -10.02 2.12
C VAL A 139 -16.09 -11.47 2.33
N ARG A 140 -16.70 -12.13 3.33
CA ARG A 140 -16.40 -13.53 3.63
C ARG A 140 -16.72 -14.47 2.47
N LYS A 141 -17.84 -14.25 1.77
CA LYS A 141 -18.21 -14.98 0.56
C LYS A 141 -17.21 -14.73 -0.57
N ALA A 142 -16.89 -13.46 -0.85
CA ALA A 142 -15.93 -13.09 -1.89
C ALA A 142 -14.54 -13.69 -1.64
N LEU A 143 -14.04 -13.65 -0.39
CA LEU A 143 -12.76 -14.22 -0.01
C LEU A 143 -12.70 -15.75 -0.18
N ARG A 144 -13.80 -16.47 0.10
CA ARG A 144 -13.86 -17.93 -0.11
C ARG A 144 -13.71 -18.29 -1.60
N VAL A 145 -14.44 -17.60 -2.48
CA VAL A 145 -14.36 -17.80 -3.93
C VAL A 145 -12.94 -17.47 -4.41
N SER A 146 -12.42 -16.32 -4.02
CA SER A 146 -11.10 -15.88 -4.46
C SER A 146 -9.97 -16.80 -4.01
N LYS A 147 -10.05 -17.44 -2.84
CA LYS A 147 -9.05 -18.43 -2.38
C LYS A 147 -8.95 -19.66 -3.30
N GLY A 148 -10.04 -20.08 -3.95
CA GLY A 148 -10.02 -21.15 -4.95
C GLY A 148 -9.37 -20.76 -6.27
N GLU A 149 -9.46 -19.49 -6.64
CA GLU A 149 -9.04 -18.99 -7.95
C GLU A 149 -7.62 -18.39 -7.98
N ILE A 150 -7.03 -18.09 -6.83
CA ILE A 150 -5.80 -17.29 -6.74
C ILE A 150 -4.61 -17.91 -7.48
N ARG A 151 -4.44 -19.23 -7.42
CA ARG A 151 -3.35 -19.94 -8.11
C ARG A 151 -3.51 -19.88 -9.62
N ALA A 152 -4.74 -20.08 -10.10
CA ALA A 152 -5.05 -19.96 -11.52
C ALA A 152 -4.83 -18.53 -12.03
N PHE A 153 -5.23 -17.52 -11.21
CA PHE A 153 -4.98 -16.12 -11.52
C PHE A 153 -3.48 -15.84 -11.67
N ILE A 154 -2.65 -16.23 -10.69
CA ILE A 154 -1.20 -16.01 -10.73
C ILE A 154 -0.59 -16.66 -11.98
N ALA A 155 -1.02 -17.88 -12.34
CA ALA A 155 -0.49 -18.61 -13.48
C ALA A 155 -0.87 -17.99 -14.85
N THR A 156 -2.04 -17.34 -14.95
CA THR A 156 -2.56 -16.83 -16.23
C THR A 156 -2.39 -15.33 -16.42
N CYS A 157 -2.20 -14.57 -15.33
CA CYS A 157 -2.14 -13.11 -15.35
C CYS A 157 -1.00 -12.54 -16.22
N PRO A 158 0.24 -13.07 -16.20
CA PRO A 158 1.33 -12.51 -17.02
C PRO A 158 0.98 -12.47 -18.50
N ARG A 159 0.55 -13.62 -19.05
CA ARG A 159 0.17 -13.75 -20.46
C ARG A 159 -1.01 -12.84 -20.83
N TRP A 160 -2.03 -12.78 -19.94
CA TRP A 160 -3.16 -11.88 -20.15
C TRP A 160 -2.71 -10.42 -20.22
N CYS A 161 -1.84 -9.98 -19.30
CA CYS A 161 -1.33 -8.61 -19.28
C CYS A 161 -0.54 -8.26 -20.54
N ASP A 162 0.33 -9.15 -21.01
CA ASP A 162 1.11 -8.93 -22.24
C ASP A 162 0.20 -8.81 -23.47
N THR A 163 -0.76 -9.73 -23.62
CA THR A 163 -1.75 -9.70 -24.70
C THR A 163 -2.58 -8.42 -24.64
N MET A 164 -2.97 -7.98 -23.45
CA MET A 164 -3.84 -6.82 -23.28
C MET A 164 -3.12 -5.52 -23.58
N ARG A 165 -1.86 -5.37 -23.14
CA ARG A 165 -1.06 -4.19 -23.49
C ARG A 165 -0.87 -4.07 -25.00
N GLU A 166 -0.60 -5.18 -25.69
CA GLU A 166 -0.48 -5.18 -27.13
C GLU A 166 -1.79 -4.78 -27.82
N ARG A 167 -2.92 -5.32 -27.38
CA ARG A 167 -4.24 -4.93 -27.90
C ARG A 167 -4.53 -3.43 -27.68
N ILE A 168 -4.22 -2.90 -26.50
CA ILE A 168 -4.42 -1.47 -26.20
C ILE A 168 -3.63 -0.59 -27.17
N ARG A 169 -2.37 -0.93 -27.48
CA ARG A 169 -1.54 -0.18 -28.45
C ARG A 169 -2.13 -0.19 -29.85
N GLN A 170 -2.79 -1.27 -30.23
CA GLN A 170 -3.41 -1.45 -31.56
C GLN A 170 -4.79 -0.82 -31.70
N VAL A 171 -5.41 -0.34 -30.61
CA VAL A 171 -6.69 0.36 -30.67
C VAL A 171 -6.52 1.72 -31.33
N HIS A 172 -7.37 2.04 -32.32
CA HIS A 172 -7.31 3.29 -33.07
C HIS A 172 -8.52 4.22 -32.84
N SER A 173 -9.51 3.81 -32.06
CA SER A 173 -10.71 4.60 -31.79
C SER A 173 -11.05 4.66 -30.31
N GLY A 174 -11.59 5.82 -29.87
CA GLY A 174 -12.06 5.99 -28.48
C GLY A 174 -13.15 4.99 -28.11
N ALA A 175 -14.11 4.74 -29.02
CA ALA A 175 -15.21 3.81 -28.77
C ALA A 175 -14.72 2.37 -28.50
N GLU A 176 -13.73 1.90 -29.25
CA GLU A 176 -13.14 0.57 -29.05
C GLU A 176 -12.40 0.49 -27.71
N LEU A 177 -11.69 1.56 -27.32
CA LEU A 177 -10.94 1.61 -26.07
C LEU A 177 -11.90 1.66 -24.85
N VAL A 178 -13.03 2.37 -24.97
CA VAL A 178 -14.10 2.39 -23.94
C VAL A 178 -14.71 1.00 -23.76
N GLU A 179 -14.94 0.28 -24.87
CA GLU A 179 -15.50 -1.06 -24.81
C GLU A 179 -14.52 -2.05 -24.19
N LEU A 180 -13.24 -1.96 -24.53
CA LEU A 180 -12.17 -2.76 -23.94
C LEU A 180 -12.07 -2.52 -22.43
N TRP A 181 -12.15 -1.25 -21.99
CA TRP A 181 -12.20 -0.90 -20.57
C TRP A 181 -13.37 -1.56 -19.87
N ARG A 182 -14.57 -1.41 -20.40
CA ARG A 182 -15.80 -1.90 -19.74
C ARG A 182 -15.85 -3.41 -19.64
N ARG A 183 -15.47 -4.12 -20.71
CA ARG A 183 -15.60 -5.58 -20.78
C ARG A 183 -14.44 -6.34 -20.15
N GLU A 184 -13.23 -5.83 -20.25
CA GLU A 184 -12.04 -6.61 -19.89
C GLU A 184 -11.18 -5.96 -18.81
N LEU A 185 -10.81 -4.67 -18.95
CA LEU A 185 -9.82 -4.05 -18.07
C LEU A 185 -10.37 -3.83 -16.65
N ARG A 186 -11.49 -3.12 -16.52
CA ARG A 186 -12.11 -2.82 -15.22
C ARG A 186 -12.49 -4.08 -14.42
N PRO A 187 -13.15 -5.11 -15.02
CA PRO A 187 -13.43 -6.35 -14.30
C PRO A 187 -12.20 -7.11 -13.84
N THR A 188 -11.15 -7.18 -14.69
CA THR A 188 -9.90 -7.86 -14.36
C THR A 188 -9.13 -7.12 -13.27
N PHE A 189 -9.09 -5.79 -13.32
CA PHE A 189 -8.49 -4.99 -12.26
C PHE A 189 -9.17 -5.23 -10.91
N GLY A 190 -10.50 -5.20 -10.85
CA GLY A 190 -11.25 -5.55 -9.64
C GLY A 190 -11.01 -6.98 -9.17
N ARG A 191 -10.80 -7.93 -10.09
CA ARG A 191 -10.44 -9.33 -9.77
C ARG A 191 -9.03 -9.41 -9.18
N ALA A 192 -8.03 -8.75 -9.75
CA ALA A 192 -6.65 -8.75 -9.27
C ALA A 192 -6.56 -8.34 -7.79
N TRP A 193 -7.28 -7.30 -7.42
CA TRP A 193 -7.34 -6.83 -6.04
C TRP A 193 -8.04 -7.81 -5.09
N ARG A 194 -9.13 -8.46 -5.52
CA ARG A 194 -9.76 -9.50 -4.72
C ARG A 194 -8.82 -10.67 -4.46
N MET A 195 -7.98 -11.05 -5.45
CA MET A 195 -6.97 -12.10 -5.29
C MET A 195 -5.90 -11.70 -4.27
N GLY A 196 -5.35 -10.49 -4.36
CA GLY A 196 -4.38 -9.96 -3.39
C GLY A 196 -4.92 -9.99 -1.96
N ARG A 197 -6.19 -9.60 -1.76
CA ARG A 197 -6.84 -9.67 -0.44
C ARG A 197 -7.10 -11.09 0.05
N ALA A 198 -7.48 -12.00 -0.85
CA ALA A 198 -7.74 -13.40 -0.48
C ALA A 198 -6.49 -14.11 0.05
N ALA A 199 -5.31 -13.66 -0.39
CA ALA A 199 -4.03 -14.15 0.09
C ALA A 199 -3.66 -13.64 1.49
N LEU A 200 -4.33 -12.58 2.00
CA LEU A 200 -4.07 -12.02 3.33
C LEU A 200 -4.69 -12.91 4.43
N GLU A 201 -3.92 -13.83 4.97
CA GLU A 201 -4.23 -14.53 6.23
C GLU A 201 -3.57 -13.81 7.43
N SER A 202 -3.83 -12.51 7.57
CA SER A 202 -3.18 -11.61 8.53
C SER A 202 -3.21 -12.10 9.99
N ASN A 203 -4.25 -12.83 10.39
CA ASN A 203 -4.38 -13.32 11.75
C ASN A 203 -3.49 -14.53 12.08
N LEU A 204 -2.98 -15.25 11.08
CA LEU A 204 -2.13 -16.43 11.32
C LEU A 204 -0.73 -16.03 11.77
N LEU A 205 -0.11 -15.08 11.09
CA LEU A 205 1.24 -14.61 11.42
C LEU A 205 1.30 -14.00 12.82
N GLY A 206 0.39 -13.07 13.13
CA GLY A 206 0.36 -12.40 14.43
C GLY A 206 0.10 -13.37 15.60
N ARG A 207 -0.75 -14.39 15.41
CA ARG A 207 -0.95 -15.43 16.42
C ARG A 207 0.29 -16.30 16.59
N LEU A 208 0.85 -16.77 15.49
CA LEU A 208 2.06 -17.59 15.53
C LEU A 208 3.22 -16.86 16.18
N ARG A 209 3.40 -15.56 15.87
CA ARG A 209 4.44 -14.73 16.48
C ARG A 209 4.28 -14.65 18.00
N ARG A 210 3.09 -14.36 18.50
CA ARG A 210 2.84 -14.30 19.95
C ARG A 210 3.16 -15.63 20.62
N ASP A 211 2.64 -16.73 20.08
CA ASP A 211 2.87 -18.05 20.63
C ASP A 211 4.36 -18.44 20.63
N LEU A 212 5.10 -18.07 19.58
CA LEU A 212 6.55 -18.31 19.50
C LEU A 212 7.33 -17.43 20.48
N VAL A 213 6.94 -16.18 20.66
CA VAL A 213 7.56 -15.29 21.67
C VAL A 213 7.35 -15.84 23.08
N ASP A 214 6.14 -16.32 23.38
CA ASP A 214 5.80 -16.89 24.68
C ASP A 214 6.54 -18.22 24.94
N LEU A 215 6.77 -19.04 23.89
CA LEU A 215 7.45 -20.33 24.00
C LEU A 215 8.99 -20.21 23.99
N ALA A 216 9.54 -19.47 23.03
CA ALA A 216 10.96 -19.49 22.72
C ALA A 216 11.68 -18.15 22.94
N GLY A 217 10.94 -17.12 23.39
CA GLY A 217 11.48 -15.77 23.53
C GLY A 217 11.57 -15.01 22.20
N THR A 218 11.80 -13.70 22.28
CA THR A 218 11.73 -12.78 21.12
C THR A 218 12.80 -13.09 20.07
N ALA A 219 14.03 -13.44 20.48
CA ALA A 219 15.13 -13.69 19.55
C ALA A 219 14.88 -14.91 18.66
N ASP A 220 14.52 -16.04 19.26
CA ASP A 220 14.24 -17.28 18.54
C ASP A 220 12.94 -17.18 17.74
N ALA A 221 11.89 -16.53 18.28
CA ALA A 221 10.68 -16.25 17.52
C ALA A 221 10.96 -15.45 16.25
N ASN A 222 11.78 -14.40 16.33
CA ASN A 222 12.17 -13.61 15.16
C ASN A 222 12.98 -14.44 14.16
N ALA A 223 13.93 -15.26 14.63
CA ALA A 223 14.71 -16.14 13.75
C ALA A 223 13.82 -17.18 13.04
N LEU A 224 12.86 -17.78 13.74
CA LEU A 224 11.88 -18.73 13.18
C LEU A 224 10.92 -18.08 12.19
N LEU A 225 10.63 -16.80 12.33
CA LEU A 225 9.74 -16.06 11.44
C LEU A 225 10.49 -15.33 10.31
N SER A 226 11.80 -15.13 10.41
CA SER A 226 12.58 -14.44 9.38
C SER A 226 12.74 -15.27 8.08
N ASN A 227 12.67 -16.60 8.18
CA ASN A 227 12.78 -17.50 7.02
C ASN A 227 11.40 -17.96 6.50
N LEU A 228 10.43 -17.04 6.41
CA LEU A 228 9.10 -17.35 5.84
C LEU A 228 9.13 -17.68 4.34
N SER A 229 10.23 -17.39 3.65
CA SER A 229 10.48 -17.86 2.28
C SER A 229 10.65 -19.39 2.21
N GLY A 230 11.11 -20.04 3.29
CA GLY A 230 11.38 -21.47 3.30
C GLY A 230 12.43 -21.85 2.25
N SER A 231 12.18 -22.97 1.54
CA SER A 231 13.01 -23.41 0.39
C SER A 231 12.73 -22.62 -0.90
N GLU A 232 11.63 -21.84 -0.95
CA GLU A 232 11.21 -21.06 -2.11
C GLU A 232 11.32 -19.57 -1.78
N GLN A 233 11.78 -18.77 -2.73
CA GLN A 233 12.01 -17.34 -2.57
C GLN A 233 10.68 -16.56 -2.55
N LEU A 234 10.64 -15.43 -1.81
CA LEU A 234 9.51 -14.51 -1.85
C LEU A 234 9.57 -13.67 -3.12
N ALA A 235 8.44 -13.53 -3.82
CA ALA A 235 8.34 -12.74 -5.06
C ALA A 235 8.75 -11.26 -4.89
N SER A 236 8.77 -10.73 -3.67
CA SER A 236 9.27 -9.38 -3.37
C SER A 236 10.80 -9.28 -3.39
N LEU A 237 11.53 -10.39 -3.16
CA LEU A 237 13.00 -10.46 -3.21
C LEU A 237 13.52 -10.87 -4.59
N ASP A 238 12.69 -11.49 -5.41
CA ASP A 238 13.05 -11.98 -6.73
C ASP A 238 13.67 -10.90 -7.64
N PRO A 239 13.15 -9.65 -7.71
CA PRO A 239 13.77 -8.61 -8.52
C PRO A 239 15.19 -8.28 -8.07
N LEU A 240 15.49 -8.26 -6.75
CA LEU A 240 16.82 -7.97 -6.23
C LEU A 240 17.81 -9.10 -6.57
N VAL A 241 17.39 -10.35 -6.43
CA VAL A 241 18.20 -11.52 -6.82
C VAL A 241 18.40 -11.53 -8.33
N GLY A 242 17.34 -11.21 -9.10
CA GLY A 242 17.42 -11.05 -10.55
C GLY A 242 18.46 -10.01 -10.97
N LEU A 243 18.47 -8.81 -10.33
CA LEU A 243 19.48 -7.77 -10.56
C LEU A 243 20.90 -8.28 -10.28
N SER A 244 21.08 -9.02 -9.19
CA SER A 244 22.38 -9.61 -8.87
C SER A 244 22.83 -10.62 -9.93
N LYS A 245 21.91 -11.43 -10.47
CA LYS A 245 22.17 -12.35 -11.59
C LYS A 245 22.53 -11.61 -12.89
N VAL A 246 21.81 -10.51 -13.21
CA VAL A 246 22.16 -9.66 -14.36
C VAL A 246 23.56 -9.06 -14.18
N ALA A 247 23.88 -8.56 -12.98
CA ALA A 247 25.19 -7.98 -12.70
C ALA A 247 26.34 -8.99 -12.85
N ARG A 248 26.10 -10.29 -12.60
CA ARG A 248 27.04 -11.40 -12.78
C ARG A 248 27.01 -12.02 -14.19
N GLY A 249 26.08 -11.60 -15.07
CA GLY A 249 25.91 -12.17 -16.41
C GLY A 249 25.17 -13.53 -16.44
N GLU A 250 24.52 -13.91 -15.36
CA GLU A 250 23.76 -15.17 -15.22
C GLU A 250 22.31 -15.06 -15.74
N MET A 251 21.84 -13.84 -15.95
CA MET A 251 20.52 -13.53 -16.51
C MET A 251 20.67 -12.42 -17.55
N SER A 252 19.99 -12.54 -18.69
CA SER A 252 19.96 -11.46 -19.68
C SER A 252 19.10 -10.30 -19.20
N ARG A 253 19.34 -9.11 -19.74
CA ARG A 253 18.59 -7.89 -19.43
C ARG A 253 17.12 -8.03 -19.86
N GLU A 254 16.91 -8.60 -21.04
CA GLU A 254 15.59 -8.84 -21.63
C GLU A 254 14.80 -9.81 -20.75
N ALA A 255 15.42 -10.91 -20.31
CA ALA A 255 14.78 -11.87 -19.40
C ALA A 255 14.40 -11.23 -18.08
N TYR A 256 15.27 -10.35 -17.53
CA TYR A 256 14.97 -9.61 -16.31
C TYR A 256 13.77 -8.68 -16.49
N LEU A 257 13.75 -7.86 -17.54
CA LEU A 257 12.68 -6.90 -17.81
C LEU A 257 11.34 -7.60 -18.11
N GLN A 258 11.38 -8.72 -18.82
CA GLN A 258 10.19 -9.54 -19.05
C GLN A 258 9.60 -10.09 -17.75
N GLN A 259 10.44 -10.54 -16.84
CA GLN A 259 10.00 -11.16 -15.59
C GLN A 259 9.63 -10.12 -14.53
N TYR A 260 10.44 -9.05 -14.37
CA TYR A 260 10.35 -8.10 -13.26
C TYR A 260 10.11 -6.65 -13.69
N GLY A 261 10.05 -6.35 -14.97
CA GLY A 261 9.97 -4.98 -15.49
C GLY A 261 8.69 -4.22 -15.09
N HIS A 262 7.70 -4.89 -14.52
CA HIS A 262 6.51 -4.28 -13.93
C HIS A 262 6.72 -3.85 -12.46
N ARG A 263 7.83 -4.27 -11.82
CA ARG A 263 8.13 -4.02 -10.41
C ARG A 263 9.09 -2.84 -10.26
N GLY A 264 8.67 -1.83 -9.51
CA GLY A 264 9.47 -0.64 -9.24
C GLY A 264 9.10 0.00 -7.90
N ALA A 265 9.84 1.02 -7.49
CA ALA A 265 9.61 1.68 -6.21
C ALA A 265 8.22 2.34 -6.11
N HIS A 266 7.68 2.79 -7.24
CA HIS A 266 6.41 3.52 -7.33
C HIS A 266 5.39 2.78 -8.20
N GLU A 267 5.40 1.45 -8.15
CA GLU A 267 4.59 0.58 -9.01
C GLU A 267 3.07 0.78 -8.89
N MET A 268 2.62 1.50 -7.88
CA MET A 268 1.20 1.78 -7.64
C MET A 268 0.76 3.15 -8.16
N GLU A 269 1.67 4.02 -8.60
CA GLU A 269 1.37 5.31 -9.22
C GLU A 269 1.33 5.17 -10.74
N LEU A 270 0.21 5.57 -11.36
CA LEU A 270 0.02 5.40 -12.82
C LEU A 270 0.93 6.30 -13.65
N SER A 271 1.25 7.49 -13.17
CA SER A 271 2.07 8.45 -13.93
C SER A 271 3.56 8.06 -13.99
N ILE A 272 4.03 7.18 -13.10
CA ILE A 272 5.43 6.79 -13.04
C ILE A 272 5.72 5.65 -14.04
N PRO A 273 6.72 5.80 -14.91
CA PRO A 273 7.13 4.74 -15.84
C PRO A 273 7.56 3.46 -15.11
N ARG A 274 7.27 2.32 -15.71
CA ARG A 274 7.76 1.03 -15.19
C ARG A 274 9.21 0.80 -15.63
N PRO A 275 10.00 0.00 -14.88
CA PRO A 275 11.37 -0.35 -15.27
C PRO A 275 11.51 -0.85 -16.71
N ALA A 276 10.51 -1.56 -17.24
CA ALA A 276 10.51 -2.02 -18.63
C ALA A 276 10.23 -0.90 -19.65
N GLU A 277 9.75 0.25 -19.23
CA GLU A 277 9.50 1.43 -20.08
C GLU A 277 10.68 2.40 -20.11
N ASP A 278 11.61 2.29 -19.13
CA ASP A 278 12.81 3.11 -19.04
C ASP A 278 14.07 2.30 -19.38
N PRO A 279 14.64 2.48 -20.55
CA PRO A 279 15.82 1.73 -21.00
C PRO A 279 17.05 1.97 -20.11
N THR A 280 17.12 3.10 -19.40
CA THR A 280 18.27 3.46 -18.54
C THR A 280 18.14 2.94 -17.12
N TRP A 281 16.93 2.68 -16.66
CA TRP A 281 16.66 2.25 -15.28
C TRP A 281 17.48 1.01 -14.88
N LEU A 282 17.47 -0.01 -15.72
CA LEU A 282 18.19 -1.27 -15.44
C LEU A 282 19.71 -1.05 -15.37
N ASP A 283 20.24 -0.15 -16.21
CA ASP A 283 21.66 0.20 -16.19
C ASP A 283 22.08 0.82 -14.86
N TRP A 284 21.28 1.76 -14.38
CA TRP A 284 21.49 2.39 -13.08
C TRP A 284 21.46 1.39 -11.94
N GLN A 285 20.48 0.48 -11.95
CA GLN A 285 20.33 -0.54 -10.91
C GLN A 285 21.48 -1.55 -10.92
N VAL A 286 21.87 -2.03 -12.10
CA VAL A 286 23.00 -2.95 -12.24
C VAL A 286 24.31 -2.26 -11.80
N ALA A 287 24.54 -1.01 -12.17
CA ALA A 287 25.70 -0.24 -11.73
C ALA A 287 25.69 -0.03 -10.21
N ALA A 288 24.54 0.20 -9.59
CA ALA A 288 24.39 0.32 -8.15
C ALA A 288 24.76 -0.99 -7.43
N VAL A 289 24.23 -2.13 -7.91
CA VAL A 289 24.55 -3.47 -7.39
C VAL A 289 26.05 -3.77 -7.52
N LYS A 290 26.68 -3.43 -8.64
CA LYS A 290 28.14 -3.62 -8.83
C LYS A 290 28.99 -2.76 -7.90
N ARG A 291 28.56 -1.51 -7.60
CA ARG A 291 29.28 -0.61 -6.68
C ARG A 291 29.15 -1.01 -5.21
N SER A 292 27.99 -1.52 -4.84
CA SER A 292 27.67 -1.96 -3.47
C SER A 292 26.96 -3.30 -3.55
N PRO A 293 27.71 -4.41 -3.68
CA PRO A 293 27.10 -5.72 -3.81
C PRO A 293 26.28 -6.04 -2.56
N VAL A 294 24.97 -5.93 -2.66
CA VAL A 294 24.06 -6.54 -1.69
C VAL A 294 23.98 -8.00 -2.07
N ASP A 295 24.72 -8.82 -1.34
CA ASP A 295 24.68 -10.27 -1.53
C ASP A 295 23.38 -10.81 -0.89
N ALA A 296 22.29 -10.67 -1.65
CA ALA A 296 20.98 -11.12 -1.22
C ALA A 296 21.00 -12.64 -0.91
N GLU A 297 21.83 -13.40 -1.61
CA GLU A 297 22.00 -14.83 -1.38
C GLU A 297 22.67 -15.09 -0.04
N LYS A 298 23.72 -14.35 0.32
CA LYS A 298 24.33 -14.42 1.66
C LYS A 298 23.41 -13.99 2.78
N LEU A 299 22.56 -12.98 2.53
CA LEU A 299 21.57 -12.56 3.52
C LEU A 299 20.55 -13.66 3.77
N LEU A 300 20.04 -14.28 2.71
CA LEU A 300 19.10 -15.41 2.79
C LEU A 300 19.76 -16.62 3.48
N GLU A 301 21.02 -16.91 3.15
CA GLU A 301 21.79 -17.98 3.80
C GLU A 301 21.97 -17.71 5.30
N LYS A 302 22.30 -16.46 5.68
CA LYS A 302 22.40 -16.06 7.09
C LYS A 302 21.08 -16.24 7.82
N GLN A 303 19.97 -15.90 7.18
CA GLN A 303 18.62 -16.12 7.74
C GLN A 303 18.31 -17.60 7.90
N ARG A 304 18.69 -18.43 6.92
CA ARG A 304 18.53 -19.88 6.99
C ARG A 304 19.33 -20.48 8.13
N VAL A 305 20.59 -20.13 8.27
CA VAL A 305 21.45 -20.58 9.38
C VAL A 305 20.88 -20.20 10.73
N ALA A 306 20.39 -18.95 10.87
CA ALA A 306 19.75 -18.48 12.10
C ALA A 306 18.44 -19.26 12.41
N PHE A 307 17.63 -19.53 11.38
CA PHE A 307 16.44 -20.36 11.49
C PHE A 307 16.78 -21.77 11.98
N ASP A 308 17.74 -22.44 11.32
CA ASP A 308 18.11 -23.81 11.66
C ASP A 308 18.64 -23.92 13.11
N ALA A 309 19.40 -22.95 13.54
CA ALA A 309 19.90 -22.89 14.91
C ALA A 309 18.76 -22.67 15.93
N ALA A 310 17.85 -21.75 15.65
CA ALA A 310 16.67 -21.51 16.50
C ALA A 310 15.72 -22.73 16.51
N TRP A 311 15.55 -23.38 15.35
CA TRP A 311 14.72 -24.58 15.24
C TRP A 311 15.27 -25.75 16.08
N LYS A 312 16.57 -25.99 16.03
CA LYS A 312 17.24 -27.02 16.88
C LYS A 312 17.02 -26.76 18.36
N ARG A 313 17.14 -25.49 18.81
CA ARG A 313 16.86 -25.12 20.21
C ARG A 313 15.39 -25.37 20.57
N PHE A 314 14.47 -24.96 19.67
CA PHE A 314 13.04 -25.17 19.86
C PHE A 314 12.69 -26.67 19.95
N GLU A 315 13.23 -27.52 19.09
CA GLU A 315 13.02 -28.99 19.13
C GLU A 315 13.49 -29.61 20.45
N ALA A 316 14.65 -29.17 20.96
CA ALA A 316 15.19 -29.68 22.21
C ALA A 316 14.34 -29.27 23.43
N GLN A 317 13.75 -28.09 23.44
CA GLN A 317 13.02 -27.54 24.58
C GLN A 317 11.51 -27.83 24.54
N HIS A 318 10.92 -27.96 23.34
CA HIS A 318 9.47 -27.98 23.12
C HIS A 318 9.01 -29.15 22.22
N SER A 319 9.51 -30.35 22.48
CA SER A 319 9.29 -31.56 21.67
C SER A 319 7.81 -31.85 21.37
N ARG A 320 6.90 -31.55 22.29
CA ARG A 320 5.46 -31.76 22.13
C ARG A 320 4.82 -30.77 21.11
N GLN A 321 5.37 -29.58 20.96
CA GLN A 321 4.86 -28.49 20.12
C GLN A 321 5.45 -28.50 18.70
N VAL A 322 6.57 -29.21 18.48
CA VAL A 322 7.33 -29.25 17.21
C VAL A 322 6.44 -29.44 16.00
N ARG A 323 5.62 -30.48 15.98
CA ARG A 323 4.73 -30.79 14.85
C ARG A 323 3.72 -29.68 14.57
N SER A 324 3.08 -29.17 15.62
CA SER A 324 2.09 -28.09 15.51
C SER A 324 2.70 -26.79 15.01
N VAL A 325 3.85 -26.41 15.55
CA VAL A 325 4.55 -25.18 15.17
C VAL A 325 5.08 -25.28 13.74
N ARG A 326 5.65 -26.41 13.34
CA ARG A 326 6.12 -26.65 11.96
C ARG A 326 4.99 -26.48 10.96
N LEU A 327 3.85 -27.12 11.14
CA LEU A 327 2.68 -26.99 10.27
C LEU A 327 2.17 -25.54 10.19
N ARG A 328 2.23 -24.80 11.28
CA ARG A 328 1.82 -23.40 11.32
C ARG A 328 2.82 -22.49 10.59
N LEU A 329 4.12 -22.73 10.74
CA LEU A 329 5.18 -22.03 10.01
C LEU A 329 5.04 -22.27 8.50
N GLU A 330 4.88 -23.51 8.07
CA GLU A 330 4.66 -23.87 6.66
C GLU A 330 3.43 -23.20 6.07
N ARG A 331 2.33 -23.15 6.82
CA ARG A 331 1.09 -22.48 6.38
C ARG A 331 1.29 -20.96 6.27
N VAL A 332 1.95 -20.34 7.24
CA VAL A 332 2.26 -18.90 7.19
C VAL A 332 3.19 -18.60 6.03
N ALA A 333 4.23 -19.40 5.81
CA ALA A 333 5.16 -19.26 4.69
C ALA A 333 4.44 -19.40 3.34
N ALA A 334 3.60 -20.41 3.18
CA ALA A 334 2.80 -20.60 1.95
C ALA A 334 1.84 -19.43 1.70
N SER A 335 1.20 -18.90 2.76
CA SER A 335 0.33 -17.73 2.65
C SER A 335 1.12 -16.46 2.28
N ALA A 336 2.33 -16.28 2.85
CA ALA A 336 3.19 -15.15 2.52
C ALA A 336 3.63 -15.19 1.05
N ARG A 337 4.09 -16.34 0.55
CA ARG A 337 4.46 -16.51 -0.87
C ARG A 337 3.29 -16.24 -1.80
N LEU A 338 2.12 -16.77 -1.49
CA LEU A 338 0.92 -16.57 -2.29
C LEU A 338 0.50 -15.09 -2.32
N ARG A 339 0.62 -14.39 -1.19
CA ARG A 339 0.35 -12.96 -1.09
C ARG A 339 1.30 -12.14 -1.97
N GLU A 340 2.60 -12.39 -1.87
CA GLU A 340 3.59 -11.66 -2.64
C GLU A 340 3.45 -11.92 -4.15
N ALA A 341 3.18 -13.17 -4.55
CA ALA A 341 2.90 -13.50 -5.94
C ALA A 341 1.64 -12.79 -6.46
N ALA A 342 0.55 -12.80 -5.68
CA ALA A 342 -0.68 -12.11 -6.06
C ALA A 342 -0.50 -10.58 -6.12
N ARG A 343 0.33 -9.99 -5.21
CA ARG A 343 0.68 -8.57 -5.26
C ARG A 343 1.49 -8.24 -6.51
N SER A 344 2.46 -9.08 -6.87
CA SER A 344 3.23 -8.91 -8.09
C SER A 344 2.33 -8.88 -9.32
N GLU A 345 1.37 -9.81 -9.41
CA GLU A 345 0.45 -9.84 -10.54
C GLU A 345 -0.55 -8.67 -10.51
N ALA A 346 -0.94 -8.18 -9.34
CA ALA A 346 -1.74 -6.96 -9.24
C ALA A 346 -0.96 -5.74 -9.76
N ALA A 347 0.34 -5.61 -9.45
CA ALA A 347 1.20 -4.56 -10.01
C ALA A 347 1.31 -4.67 -11.54
N ARG A 348 1.35 -5.90 -12.09
CA ARG A 348 1.34 -6.14 -13.53
C ARG A 348 0.02 -5.68 -14.17
N VAL A 349 -1.12 -5.91 -13.52
CA VAL A 349 -2.41 -5.39 -13.99
C VAL A 349 -2.47 -3.86 -13.93
N ILE A 350 -1.89 -3.23 -12.91
CA ILE A 350 -1.78 -1.75 -12.83
C ILE A 350 -0.97 -1.22 -14.03
N TRP A 351 0.06 -1.93 -14.47
CA TRP A 351 0.79 -1.55 -15.67
C TRP A 351 -0.10 -1.59 -16.94
N VAL A 352 -1.03 -2.53 -17.04
CA VAL A 352 -2.04 -2.53 -18.12
C VAL A 352 -2.95 -1.29 -18.03
N ILE A 353 -3.35 -0.88 -16.81
CA ILE A 353 -4.15 0.34 -16.65
C ILE A 353 -3.35 1.61 -17.03
N ARG A 354 -2.05 1.63 -16.73
CA ARG A 354 -1.17 2.72 -17.22
C ARG A 354 -1.13 2.76 -18.74
N GLU A 355 -0.97 1.61 -19.41
CA GLU A 355 -0.98 1.54 -20.88
C GLU A 355 -2.31 2.05 -21.45
N PHE A 356 -3.44 1.72 -20.81
CA PHE A 356 -4.75 2.26 -21.16
C PHE A 356 -4.76 3.79 -21.05
N ALA A 357 -4.29 4.35 -19.93
CA ALA A 357 -4.26 5.80 -19.73
C ALA A 357 -3.38 6.52 -20.78
N LEU A 358 -2.19 5.97 -21.08
CA LEU A 358 -1.31 6.50 -22.13
C LEU A 358 -2.00 6.47 -23.48
N ARG A 359 -2.71 5.38 -23.80
CA ARG A 359 -3.44 5.30 -25.06
C ARG A 359 -4.59 6.30 -25.17
N VAL A 360 -5.27 6.58 -24.06
CA VAL A 360 -6.24 7.70 -23.98
C VAL A 360 -5.53 9.02 -24.28
N GLY A 361 -4.39 9.26 -23.65
CA GLY A 361 -3.57 10.47 -23.86
C GLY A 361 -3.17 10.65 -25.33
N ASP A 362 -2.77 9.58 -26.01
CA ASP A 362 -2.44 9.60 -27.44
C ASP A 362 -3.66 9.94 -28.29
N LEU A 363 -4.78 9.25 -28.08
CA LEU A 363 -6.01 9.44 -28.87
C LEU A 363 -6.64 10.83 -28.67
N ALA A 364 -6.50 11.41 -27.48
CA ALA A 364 -7.02 12.72 -27.14
C ALA A 364 -6.00 13.87 -27.36
N GLY A 365 -4.77 13.57 -27.75
CA GLY A 365 -3.71 14.57 -27.92
C GLY A 365 -3.21 15.19 -26.61
N LEU A 366 -3.43 14.52 -25.48
CA LEU A 366 -3.06 15.01 -24.14
C LEU A 366 -1.66 14.54 -23.69
N GLY A 367 -1.12 13.48 -24.31
CA GLY A 367 0.10 12.86 -23.82
C GLY A 367 -0.01 12.45 -22.36
N GLU A 368 1.03 12.73 -21.57
CA GLU A 368 1.07 12.40 -20.13
C GLU A 368 0.15 13.27 -19.25
N ASP A 369 -0.38 14.36 -19.77
CA ASP A 369 -1.36 15.18 -19.06
C ASP A 369 -2.64 14.43 -18.73
N VAL A 370 -2.90 13.34 -19.42
CA VAL A 370 -3.98 12.39 -19.14
C VAL A 370 -4.01 11.90 -17.70
N PHE A 371 -2.86 11.82 -17.01
CA PHE A 371 -2.80 11.39 -15.61
C PHE A 371 -3.44 12.39 -14.64
N PHE A 372 -3.67 13.63 -15.05
CA PHE A 372 -4.42 14.62 -14.27
C PHE A 372 -5.94 14.55 -14.48
N LEU A 373 -6.41 13.59 -15.29
CA LEU A 373 -7.81 13.19 -15.38
C LEU A 373 -8.06 11.94 -14.54
N THR A 374 -9.27 11.82 -14.02
CA THR A 374 -9.73 10.55 -13.44
C THR A 374 -10.03 9.54 -14.54
N LEU A 375 -10.08 8.25 -14.21
CA LEU A 375 -10.41 7.21 -15.20
C LEU A 375 -11.81 7.40 -15.83
N ASP A 376 -12.77 7.93 -15.08
CA ASP A 376 -14.11 8.23 -15.61
C ASP A 376 -14.04 9.43 -16.58
N GLU A 377 -13.32 10.50 -16.25
CA GLU A 377 -13.09 11.64 -17.15
C GLU A 377 -12.33 11.25 -18.40
N MET A 378 -11.40 10.29 -18.33
CA MET A 378 -10.76 9.71 -19.51
C MET A 378 -11.76 9.04 -20.46
N LEU A 379 -12.76 8.33 -19.90
CA LEU A 379 -13.82 7.70 -20.69
C LEU A 379 -14.77 8.73 -21.28
N ASP A 380 -15.04 9.83 -20.57
CA ASP A 380 -15.84 10.94 -21.04
C ASP A 380 -15.15 11.64 -22.23
N VAL A 381 -13.84 11.92 -22.12
CA VAL A 381 -13.02 12.47 -23.23
C VAL A 381 -13.05 11.55 -24.45
N LEU A 382 -12.88 10.24 -24.29
CA LEU A 382 -12.99 9.29 -25.41
C LEU A 382 -14.39 9.25 -26.04
N SER A 383 -15.40 9.69 -25.29
CA SER A 383 -16.80 9.79 -25.74
C SER A 383 -17.16 11.16 -26.31
N GLY A 384 -16.20 12.10 -26.33
CA GLY A 384 -16.36 13.46 -26.90
C GLY A 384 -16.76 14.54 -25.88
N ASP A 385 -16.69 14.26 -24.57
CA ASP A 385 -16.86 15.28 -23.52
C ASP A 385 -15.49 15.72 -22.98
N ASP A 386 -15.02 16.85 -23.46
CA ASP A 386 -13.70 17.40 -23.15
C ASP A 386 -13.68 18.35 -21.93
N ALA A 387 -14.81 18.54 -21.24
CA ALA A 387 -14.93 19.56 -20.18
C ALA A 387 -13.89 19.42 -19.08
N ALA A 388 -13.52 18.19 -18.70
CA ALA A 388 -12.54 17.92 -17.65
C ALA A 388 -11.10 18.33 -18.04
N GLN A 389 -10.78 18.47 -19.32
CA GLN A 389 -9.44 18.88 -19.76
C GLN A 389 -9.07 20.27 -19.27
N ALA A 390 -10.05 21.17 -19.10
CA ALA A 390 -9.83 22.51 -18.56
C ALA A 390 -9.28 22.51 -17.12
N CYS A 391 -9.45 21.42 -16.36
CA CYS A 391 -8.95 21.28 -14.98
C CYS A 391 -7.48 20.85 -14.92
N ILE A 392 -6.91 20.32 -15.98
CA ILE A 392 -5.55 19.75 -16.01
C ILE A 392 -4.49 20.71 -15.48
N PRO A 393 -4.40 21.98 -15.92
CA PRO A 393 -3.34 22.89 -15.45
C PRO A 393 -3.39 23.11 -13.92
N ALA A 394 -4.58 23.36 -13.37
CA ALA A 394 -4.75 23.59 -11.94
C ALA A 394 -4.44 22.33 -11.11
N ARG A 395 -4.86 21.15 -11.57
CA ARG A 395 -4.56 19.87 -10.92
C ARG A 395 -3.06 19.54 -10.95
N ARG A 396 -2.37 19.85 -12.05
CA ARG A 396 -0.92 19.69 -12.16
C ARG A 396 -0.19 20.61 -11.18
N GLU A 397 -0.61 21.86 -11.07
CA GLU A 397 -0.05 22.79 -10.11
C GLU A 397 -0.24 22.30 -8.68
N THR A 398 -1.43 21.88 -8.30
CA THR A 398 -1.72 21.32 -6.98
C THR A 398 -0.87 20.10 -6.67
N HIS A 399 -0.77 19.15 -7.62
CA HIS A 399 0.08 17.97 -7.48
C HIS A 399 1.55 18.35 -7.27
N SER A 400 2.06 19.31 -8.05
CA SER A 400 3.44 19.81 -7.91
C SER A 400 3.67 20.45 -6.55
N ARG A 401 2.75 21.28 -6.06
CA ARG A 401 2.81 21.91 -4.73
C ARG A 401 2.86 20.88 -3.62
N TYR A 402 2.01 19.86 -3.65
CA TYR A 402 2.02 18.79 -2.64
C TYR A 402 3.28 17.91 -2.74
N SER A 403 3.77 17.64 -3.95
CA SER A 403 4.97 16.83 -4.18
C SER A 403 6.24 17.51 -3.70
N ALA A 404 6.26 18.84 -3.65
CA ALA A 404 7.37 19.64 -3.09
C ALA A 404 7.46 19.56 -1.56
N LEU A 405 6.39 19.10 -0.88
CA LEU A 405 6.36 19.00 0.58
C LEU A 405 7.10 17.73 1.08
N PRO A 406 7.69 17.79 2.28
CA PRO A 406 8.27 16.60 2.89
C PRO A 406 7.21 15.52 3.13
N PRO A 407 7.61 14.25 3.33
CA PRO A 407 6.69 13.18 3.71
C PRO A 407 5.90 13.58 4.96
N TYR A 408 4.57 13.42 4.91
CA TYR A 408 3.68 13.81 6.00
C TYR A 408 3.80 12.86 7.20
N PRO A 409 3.33 13.28 8.40
CA PRO A 409 3.32 12.43 9.58
C PRO A 409 2.62 11.10 9.33
N ALA A 410 3.21 10.02 9.85
CA ALA A 410 2.61 8.71 9.75
C ALA A 410 1.26 8.60 10.47
N ILE A 411 1.06 9.43 11.50
CA ILE A 411 -0.20 9.54 12.24
C ILE A 411 -0.63 11.01 12.25
N ILE A 412 -1.88 11.25 11.85
CA ILE A 412 -2.50 12.58 11.84
C ILE A 412 -3.81 12.52 12.64
N ARG A 413 -3.97 13.40 13.62
CA ARG A 413 -5.22 13.57 14.35
C ARG A 413 -5.79 14.97 14.11
N GLY A 414 -7.09 15.01 13.76
CA GLY A 414 -7.83 16.27 13.53
C GLY A 414 -7.45 16.96 12.23
N ARG A 415 -7.71 18.25 12.15
CA ARG A 415 -7.47 19.06 10.96
C ARG A 415 -5.99 19.23 10.71
N PHE A 416 -5.54 18.89 9.52
CA PHE A 416 -4.15 18.97 9.10
C PHE A 416 -4.00 19.89 7.88
N ASP A 417 -3.17 20.90 8.02
CA ASP A 417 -2.73 21.74 6.91
C ASP A 417 -1.29 21.34 6.54
N PRO A 418 -1.08 20.70 5.37
CA PRO A 418 0.24 20.24 4.96
C PRO A 418 1.26 21.36 4.81
N PHE A 419 0.83 22.56 4.38
CA PHE A 419 1.72 23.68 4.14
C PHE A 419 2.14 24.34 5.45
N ALA A 420 1.19 24.59 6.35
CA ALA A 420 1.47 25.14 7.68
C ALA A 420 2.38 24.19 8.48
N TRP A 421 2.09 22.87 8.41
CA TRP A 421 2.94 21.86 9.05
C TRP A 421 4.36 21.83 8.46
N ALA A 422 4.51 21.89 7.14
CA ALA A 422 5.81 21.84 6.48
C ALA A 422 6.67 23.08 6.81
N ALA A 423 6.04 24.23 7.05
CA ALA A 423 6.69 25.48 7.43
C ALA A 423 7.15 25.51 8.91
N ASP A 424 6.62 24.63 9.77
CA ASP A 424 7.02 24.58 11.19
C ASP A 424 8.41 23.90 11.34
N PRO A 425 9.44 24.61 11.80
CA PRO A 425 10.77 24.04 12.01
C PRO A 425 10.80 22.96 13.11
N ARG A 426 9.78 22.91 13.98
CA ARG A 426 9.63 21.92 15.05
C ARG A 426 8.68 20.78 14.67
N ARG A 427 8.28 20.69 13.38
CA ARG A 427 7.37 19.63 12.91
C ARG A 427 7.91 18.24 13.22
N ARG A 428 7.01 17.35 13.57
CA ARG A 428 7.30 15.92 13.75
C ARG A 428 6.89 15.16 12.51
N SER A 429 7.68 14.15 12.13
CA SER A 429 7.41 13.25 11.00
C SER A 429 6.62 11.99 11.40
N ASP A 430 6.52 11.69 12.69
CA ASP A 430 5.83 10.52 13.21
C ASP A 430 4.37 10.78 13.58
N LEU A 431 4.08 11.94 14.18
CA LEU A 431 2.78 12.28 14.73
C LEU A 431 2.46 13.76 14.55
N TYR A 432 1.24 14.06 14.11
CA TYR A 432 0.60 15.35 14.20
C TYR A 432 -0.72 15.23 14.98
N ASP A 433 -0.93 16.08 15.98
CA ASP A 433 -2.17 16.16 16.73
C ASP A 433 -2.63 17.62 16.81
N ALA A 434 -3.74 17.95 16.14
CA ALA A 434 -4.32 19.30 16.13
C ALA A 434 -4.80 19.77 17.52
N HIS A 435 -4.98 18.85 18.47
CA HIS A 435 -5.46 19.15 19.82
C HIS A 435 -4.34 19.19 20.87
N ALA A 436 -3.12 18.86 20.49
CA ALA A 436 -1.99 18.96 21.41
C ALA A 436 -1.70 20.42 21.75
N SER A 437 -2.03 20.84 22.95
CA SER A 437 -1.72 22.18 23.48
C SER A 437 -0.19 22.31 23.60
N GLY A 438 0.43 23.04 22.69
CA GLY A 438 1.86 23.38 22.75
C GLY A 438 2.76 22.15 22.70
N THR A 439 3.10 21.74 21.51
CA THR A 439 4.01 20.60 21.26
C THR A 439 5.40 20.95 21.78
N THR A 440 5.68 20.64 23.02
CA THR A 440 7.05 20.39 23.43
C THR A 440 7.46 19.09 22.71
N ALA A 441 8.09 19.25 21.54
CA ALA A 441 9.01 18.20 21.11
C ALA A 441 9.89 17.90 22.33
N PRO A 442 10.12 16.65 22.73
CA PRO A 442 11.14 16.37 23.72
C PRO A 442 12.39 17.10 23.25
N ALA A 443 12.96 17.95 24.11
CA ALA A 443 14.21 18.60 23.79
C ALA A 443 15.18 17.52 23.30
N PRO A 444 15.95 17.75 22.23
CA PRO A 444 16.94 16.80 21.83
C PRO A 444 17.81 16.50 23.05
N PRO A 445 18.13 15.22 23.35
CA PRO A 445 18.91 14.89 24.52
C PRO A 445 20.21 15.71 24.46
N ALA A 446 20.43 16.50 25.49
CA ALA A 446 21.68 17.23 25.67
C ALA A 446 22.79 16.18 25.76
N CYS A 447 23.77 16.27 24.91
CA CYS A 447 24.97 15.43 24.81
C CYS A 447 24.91 14.30 23.75
N GLY A 448 25.41 14.60 22.58
CA GLY A 448 26.26 13.70 21.77
C GLY A 448 25.67 12.40 21.19
N VAL A 449 24.49 12.01 21.58
CA VAL A 449 23.81 10.85 21.02
C VAL A 449 22.58 11.32 20.23
N GLU A 450 22.72 11.27 18.91
CA GLU A 450 21.62 11.58 18.00
C GLU A 450 20.64 10.38 18.01
N THR A 451 19.50 10.55 18.69
CA THR A 451 18.44 9.51 18.71
C THR A 451 17.45 9.82 17.61
N ILE A 452 17.34 8.90 16.65
CA ILE A 452 16.34 8.96 15.57
C ILE A 452 15.12 8.14 16.01
N THR A 453 13.96 8.81 16.09
CA THR A 453 12.70 8.14 16.39
C THR A 453 11.93 7.89 15.10
N GLY A 454 11.46 6.67 14.91
CA GLY A 454 10.71 6.26 13.71
C GLY A 454 9.83 5.06 13.97
N PHE A 455 9.13 4.60 12.92
CA PHE A 455 8.36 3.35 12.97
C PHE A 455 9.26 2.18 12.61
N ALA A 456 9.19 1.11 13.40
CA ALA A 456 9.92 -0.11 13.11
C ALA A 456 9.28 -0.83 11.91
N GLY A 457 9.97 -0.92 10.79
CA GLY A 457 9.59 -1.75 9.65
C GLY A 457 9.81 -3.23 9.90
N ALA A 458 10.70 -3.59 10.83
CA ALA A 458 10.95 -4.94 11.31
C ALA A 458 11.37 -4.91 12.78
N ALA A 459 11.08 -5.99 13.51
CA ALA A 459 11.54 -6.12 14.89
C ALA A 459 13.03 -6.49 14.93
N GLY A 460 13.81 -5.81 15.77
CA GLY A 460 15.23 -6.11 15.97
C GLY A 460 16.02 -4.88 16.42
N SER A 461 17.29 -5.10 16.75
CA SER A 461 18.29 -4.06 16.91
C SER A 461 19.43 -4.30 15.93
N VAL A 462 20.00 -3.25 15.38
CA VAL A 462 21.11 -3.32 14.43
C VAL A 462 22.14 -2.25 14.79
N GLU A 463 23.39 -2.59 14.71
CA GLU A 463 24.50 -1.64 14.78
C GLU A 463 25.11 -1.48 13.40
N GLY A 464 25.38 -0.23 13.00
CA GLY A 464 25.97 0.06 11.70
C GLY A 464 26.23 1.55 11.50
N LEU A 465 26.85 1.88 10.37
CA LEU A 465 27.10 3.27 9.97
C LEU A 465 25.80 3.89 9.46
N VAL A 466 25.41 5.02 10.06
CA VAL A 466 24.26 5.81 9.57
C VAL A 466 24.68 6.52 8.28
N ARG A 467 23.91 6.28 7.20
CA ARG A 467 24.06 6.99 5.94
C ARG A 467 22.82 7.84 5.71
N ARG A 468 23.01 9.15 5.76
CA ARG A 468 21.96 10.11 5.38
C ARG A 468 21.88 10.20 3.86
N LEU A 469 20.68 10.03 3.32
CA LEU A 469 20.39 10.28 1.91
C LEU A 469 19.53 11.55 1.83
N ASP A 470 20.03 12.56 1.14
CA ASP A 470 19.29 13.84 0.99
C ASP A 470 18.14 13.72 -0.03
N ARG A 471 18.14 12.67 -0.86
CA ARG A 471 17.04 12.30 -1.76
C ARG A 471 16.94 10.77 -1.80
N PRO A 472 15.74 10.19 -1.75
CA PRO A 472 15.53 8.78 -2.08
C PRO A 472 15.97 8.56 -3.55
N ARG A 473 16.79 7.56 -3.77
CA ARG A 473 17.24 7.17 -5.12
C ARG A 473 16.42 6.00 -5.63
#